data_74ba51feaf0e980abe8718344ed1da18
#
_entry.id   74ba51feaf0e980abe8718344ed1da18
#
_cell.length_a   1.000
_cell.length_b   1.000
_cell.length_c   1.000
_cell.angle_alpha   90.00
_cell.angle_beta   90.00
_cell.angle_gamma   90.00
#
_symmetry.space_group_name_H-M   'P 1'
#
loop_
_entity.id
_entity.type
_entity.pdbx_description
1 polymer ?
#
loop_
_entity_poly.entity_id
_entity_poly.type
_entity_poly.pdbx_seq_one_letter_code
_entity_poly.pdbx_strand_id
1 'polypeptide(L)'
;MRHCASRWGQRSWTWNDCGPALVLCLFLGLSAAVHAASCTTQGEMNAQDRETLASAGQQLTIAVIQQDFSSLQSTLLPAVAQQWEGIRGVVEQGAPMVKGGQVQLNALYQLDATALTSPSDTQFFCSNANGSLTVTISMRSLPPGKYALILAYVLGSSTPGSASPPVSAQLAFILGLDGNAWKIGGVFLRPGMLDGHDGVWYWQRARELAKANLAWSAWFSYETARYLLVPVDFLSSPNLEKLGQEQAQVKDSPAEAYPYSVPDGARTWKIDSVRLDASLRQADLAVTYESTGVTDPAALRTEATAVLSAVLRAQPSLRQNFHGLWAYASRDGKASPVMELPMGQIP
;
A
#
# COMPACT_ATOMS: atom_id res chain seq x y z
N MET A 1 42.72 -5.53 32.53
CA MET A 1 43.81 -4.70 33.13
C MET A 1 43.41 -3.26 33.06
N ARG A 2 43.40 -2.68 34.26
CA ARG A 2 43.45 -1.25 34.61
C ARG A 2 42.28 -0.32 34.29
N HIS A 3 41.58 -0.03 35.37
CA HIS A 3 40.78 1.12 35.71
C HIS A 3 41.46 2.48 35.43
N CYS A 4 40.70 3.47 35.09
CA CYS A 4 40.90 4.84 35.57
C CYS A 4 39.57 5.56 35.73
N ALA A 5 39.19 5.76 36.97
CA ALA A 5 38.19 6.70 37.43
C ALA A 5 38.82 8.08 37.60
N SER A 6 38.13 9.15 37.23
CA SER A 6 38.50 10.52 37.69
C SER A 6 37.25 11.35 37.99
N ARG A 7 37.06 11.54 39.18
CA ARG A 7 36.64 12.55 40.14
C ARG A 7 36.00 13.81 39.57
N TRP A 8 34.82 14.04 40.08
CA TRP A 8 34.10 15.31 40.09
C TRP A 8 34.78 16.32 41.03
N GLY A 9 35.03 17.51 40.54
CA GLY A 9 35.45 18.67 41.34
C GLY A 9 34.39 19.77 41.24
N GLN A 10 33.68 20.00 42.33
CA GLN A 10 32.85 21.18 42.55
C GLN A 10 33.72 22.42 42.62
N ARG A 11 33.39 23.45 41.87
CA ARG A 11 33.82 24.83 42.16
C ARG A 11 32.59 25.74 42.17
N SER A 12 32.34 26.26 43.36
CA SER A 12 31.48 27.39 43.66
C SER A 12 32.02 28.66 42.99
N TRP A 13 31.18 29.36 42.24
CA TRP A 13 31.45 30.73 41.82
C TRP A 13 30.42 31.66 42.44
N THR A 14 30.95 32.60 43.23
CA THR A 14 30.28 33.72 43.87
C THR A 14 29.91 34.79 42.87
N TRP A 15 28.72 35.32 43.01
CA TRP A 15 28.24 36.53 42.34
C TRP A 15 29.00 37.75 42.87
N ASN A 16 29.52 38.59 41.97
CA ASN A 16 29.58 40.00 42.17
C ASN A 16 29.69 40.77 40.85
N ASP A 17 28.74 41.66 40.67
CA ASP A 17 28.75 42.97 40.02
C ASP A 17 29.50 43.20 38.71
N CYS A 18 28.67 43.38 37.61
CA CYS A 18 28.94 44.53 36.72
C CYS A 18 27.65 44.79 35.85
N GLY A 19 27.31 46.02 35.75
CA GLY A 19 26.11 46.70 35.37
C GLY A 19 25.47 46.44 33.97
N PRO A 20 24.32 47.05 33.71
CA PRO A 20 23.45 46.72 32.58
C PRO A 20 23.94 47.38 31.29
N ALA A 21 24.51 46.60 30.38
CA ALA A 21 24.62 46.98 28.99
C ALA A 21 23.46 46.30 28.22
N LEU A 22 22.41 47.05 27.98
CA LEU A 22 21.27 46.70 27.14
C LEU A 22 21.76 46.62 25.69
N VAL A 23 22.18 45.42 25.25
CA VAL A 23 22.37 45.12 23.86
C VAL A 23 21.05 44.50 23.35
N LEU A 24 20.21 45.38 22.83
CA LEU A 24 18.98 45.02 22.12
C LEU A 24 19.38 44.44 20.76
N CYS A 25 19.73 43.15 20.73
CA CYS A 25 19.85 42.38 19.47
C CYS A 25 18.45 42.24 18.87
N LEU A 26 18.10 43.17 17.96
CA LEU A 26 16.99 42.95 17.01
C LEU A 26 17.34 41.76 16.14
N PHE A 27 16.97 40.55 16.57
CA PHE A 27 16.81 39.42 15.69
C PHE A 27 15.59 39.72 14.78
N LEU A 28 15.81 40.40 13.66
CA LEU A 28 14.98 40.34 12.51
C LEU A 28 15.05 38.89 12.04
N GLY A 29 14.22 38.03 12.65
CA GLY A 29 13.92 36.71 12.11
C GLY A 29 13.35 36.91 10.74
N LEU A 30 14.17 36.77 9.67
CA LEU A 30 13.69 36.39 8.38
C LEU A 30 13.04 35.00 8.57
N SER A 31 11.75 35.01 8.88
CA SER A 31 10.90 33.84 8.65
C SER A 31 10.94 33.62 7.16
N ALA A 32 11.93 32.85 6.67
CA ALA A 32 11.82 32.25 5.38
C ALA A 32 10.49 31.47 5.45
N ALA A 33 9.46 31.99 4.77
CA ALA A 33 8.24 31.28 4.54
C ALA A 33 8.67 30.02 3.79
N VAL A 34 8.80 28.91 4.53
CA VAL A 34 8.90 27.58 3.92
C VAL A 34 7.61 27.44 3.17
N HIS A 35 7.67 27.68 1.86
CA HIS A 35 6.55 27.41 0.99
C HIS A 35 6.41 25.89 0.99
N ALA A 36 5.60 25.42 1.88
CA ALA A 36 5.28 24.01 1.98
C ALA A 36 4.53 23.59 0.71
N ALA A 37 4.84 22.42 0.21
CA ALA A 37 4.03 21.79 -0.82
C ALA A 37 2.56 21.77 -0.36
N SER A 38 1.65 22.14 -1.25
CA SER A 38 0.23 22.27 -0.91
C SER A 38 -0.64 21.28 -1.65
N CYS A 39 -1.77 20.90 -1.02
CA CYS A 39 -2.78 20.04 -1.60
C CYS A 39 -4.12 20.77 -1.64
N THR A 40 -4.78 20.74 -2.79
CA THR A 40 -6.15 21.22 -2.96
C THR A 40 -7.05 20.03 -3.25
N THR A 41 -8.06 19.82 -2.40
CA THR A 41 -9.02 18.74 -2.57
C THR A 41 -10.08 19.11 -3.61
N GLN A 42 -10.78 18.11 -4.14
CA GLN A 42 -11.83 18.29 -5.16
C GLN A 42 -12.87 19.36 -4.75
N GLY A 43 -13.22 19.44 -3.47
CA GLY A 43 -14.21 20.40 -2.96
C GLY A 43 -13.71 21.86 -2.94
N GLU A 44 -12.38 22.03 -2.89
CA GLU A 44 -11.73 23.34 -2.81
C GLU A 44 -11.18 23.84 -4.15
N MET A 45 -11.12 22.96 -5.17
CA MET A 45 -10.71 23.34 -6.52
C MET A 45 -11.71 24.33 -7.14
N ASN A 46 -11.21 25.28 -7.91
CA ASN A 46 -12.06 26.04 -8.79
C ASN A 46 -12.74 25.12 -9.83
N ALA A 47 -13.84 25.58 -10.43
CA ALA A 47 -14.64 24.76 -11.34
C ALA A 47 -13.84 24.28 -12.57
N GLN A 48 -13.01 25.15 -13.13
CA GLN A 48 -12.19 24.86 -14.31
C GLN A 48 -11.18 23.74 -14.05
N ASP A 49 -10.39 23.84 -12.98
CA ASP A 49 -9.37 22.84 -12.62
C ASP A 49 -10.04 21.51 -12.32
N ARG A 50 -11.13 21.53 -11.56
CA ARG A 50 -11.89 20.32 -11.22
C ARG A 50 -12.43 19.62 -12.46
N GLU A 51 -13.03 20.35 -13.40
CA GLU A 51 -13.56 19.78 -14.65
C GLU A 51 -12.45 19.21 -15.53
N THR A 52 -11.33 19.92 -15.63
CA THR A 52 -10.17 19.49 -16.41
C THR A 52 -9.59 18.17 -15.86
N LEU A 53 -9.39 18.08 -14.53
CA LEU A 53 -8.89 16.86 -13.91
C LEU A 53 -9.91 15.72 -13.95
N ALA A 54 -11.20 16.02 -13.78
CA ALA A 54 -12.26 15.02 -13.88
C ALA A 54 -12.33 14.43 -15.30
N SER A 55 -12.29 15.30 -16.34
CA SER A 55 -12.27 14.86 -17.73
C SER A 55 -11.04 13.99 -18.03
N ALA A 56 -9.85 14.43 -17.60
CA ALA A 56 -8.62 13.65 -17.76
C ALA A 56 -8.73 12.27 -17.09
N GLY A 57 -9.19 12.22 -15.83
CA GLY A 57 -9.36 10.97 -15.08
C GLY A 57 -10.37 10.02 -15.74
N GLN A 58 -11.48 10.55 -16.24
CA GLN A 58 -12.48 9.76 -16.94
C GLN A 58 -11.92 9.18 -18.25
N GLN A 59 -11.26 9.99 -19.06
CA GLN A 59 -10.67 9.56 -20.34
C GLN A 59 -9.57 8.50 -20.12
N LEU A 60 -8.69 8.71 -19.16
CA LEU A 60 -7.65 7.75 -18.82
C LEU A 60 -8.23 6.41 -18.30
N THR A 61 -9.25 6.48 -17.46
CA THR A 61 -9.91 5.26 -16.96
C THR A 61 -10.58 4.49 -18.11
N ILE A 62 -11.24 5.20 -19.04
CA ILE A 62 -11.81 4.58 -20.24
C ILE A 62 -10.71 3.94 -21.10
N ALA A 63 -9.59 4.64 -21.31
CA ALA A 63 -8.47 4.09 -22.08
C ALA A 63 -7.89 2.82 -21.44
N VAL A 64 -7.81 2.75 -20.11
CA VAL A 64 -7.42 1.52 -19.38
C VAL A 64 -8.44 0.40 -19.59
N ILE A 65 -9.74 0.68 -19.45
CA ILE A 65 -10.81 -0.31 -19.66
C ILE A 65 -10.80 -0.88 -21.09
N GLN A 66 -10.55 -0.02 -22.07
CA GLN A 66 -10.50 -0.36 -23.50
C GLN A 66 -9.14 -0.91 -23.95
N GLN A 67 -8.11 -0.85 -23.08
CA GLN A 67 -6.73 -1.17 -23.42
C GLN A 67 -6.22 -0.33 -24.59
N ASP A 68 -6.60 0.94 -24.65
CA ASP A 68 -6.11 1.87 -25.67
C ASP A 68 -4.68 2.32 -25.33
N PHE A 69 -3.73 1.43 -25.63
CA PHE A 69 -2.31 1.64 -25.36
C PHE A 69 -1.73 2.83 -26.12
N SER A 70 -2.26 3.15 -27.29
CA SER A 70 -1.83 4.30 -28.09
C SER A 70 -2.13 5.61 -27.36
N SER A 71 -3.36 5.78 -26.89
CA SER A 71 -3.77 6.96 -26.12
C SER A 71 -3.01 7.06 -24.81
N LEU A 72 -2.85 5.96 -24.07
CA LEU A 72 -2.09 5.95 -22.83
C LEU A 72 -0.62 6.35 -23.05
N GLN A 73 0.05 5.76 -24.05
CA GLN A 73 1.45 6.04 -24.35
C GLN A 73 1.68 7.50 -24.78
N SER A 74 0.79 8.05 -25.62
CA SER A 74 0.90 9.44 -26.08
C SER A 74 0.69 10.48 -24.98
N THR A 75 0.05 10.07 -23.89
CA THR A 75 -0.25 10.94 -22.74
C THR A 75 0.81 10.85 -21.63
N LEU A 76 1.89 10.09 -21.81
CA LEU A 76 2.95 9.97 -20.80
C LEU A 76 3.75 11.27 -20.62
N LEU A 77 4.16 11.54 -19.38
CA LEU A 77 5.23 12.51 -19.15
C LEU A 77 6.53 12.01 -19.81
N PRO A 78 7.33 12.89 -20.45
CA PRO A 78 8.60 12.50 -21.06
C PRO A 78 9.53 11.76 -20.09
N ALA A 79 9.53 12.15 -18.81
CA ALA A 79 10.35 11.53 -17.76
C ALA A 79 10.01 10.06 -17.48
N VAL A 80 8.79 9.61 -17.79
CA VAL A 80 8.36 8.21 -17.56
C VAL A 80 8.15 7.41 -18.83
N ALA A 81 8.43 8.00 -19.99
CA ALA A 81 8.25 7.33 -21.29
C ALA A 81 9.04 6.02 -21.41
N GLN A 82 10.22 5.94 -20.77
CA GLN A 82 11.03 4.72 -20.73
C GLN A 82 10.42 3.60 -19.86
N GLN A 83 9.44 3.93 -19.01
CA GLN A 83 8.75 2.97 -18.14
C GLN A 83 7.46 2.43 -18.77
N TRP A 84 7.23 2.70 -20.06
CA TRP A 84 6.02 2.33 -20.77
C TRP A 84 5.67 0.84 -20.63
N GLU A 85 6.62 -0.07 -20.78
CA GLU A 85 6.36 -1.51 -20.68
C GLU A 85 5.85 -1.91 -19.28
N GLY A 86 6.30 -1.24 -18.23
CA GLY A 86 5.77 -1.43 -16.88
C GLY A 86 4.32 -0.97 -16.75
N ILE A 87 3.99 0.21 -17.29
CA ILE A 87 2.62 0.75 -17.29
C ILE A 87 1.71 -0.14 -18.13
N ARG A 88 2.14 -0.54 -19.32
CA ARG A 88 1.44 -1.47 -20.19
C ARG A 88 1.14 -2.78 -19.46
N GLY A 89 2.13 -3.36 -18.80
CA GLY A 89 1.97 -4.60 -18.03
C GLY A 89 0.92 -4.49 -16.91
N VAL A 90 0.85 -3.35 -16.20
CA VAL A 90 -0.19 -3.09 -15.19
C VAL A 90 -1.59 -3.10 -15.84
N VAL A 91 -1.75 -2.45 -17.00
CA VAL A 91 -3.03 -2.39 -17.71
C VAL A 91 -3.43 -3.78 -18.25
N GLU A 92 -2.50 -4.53 -18.85
CA GLU A 92 -2.75 -5.89 -19.35
C GLU A 92 -3.15 -6.87 -18.24
N GLN A 93 -2.42 -6.85 -17.12
CA GLN A 93 -2.74 -7.69 -15.97
C GLN A 93 -4.06 -7.29 -15.30
N GLY A 94 -4.38 -6.01 -15.32
CA GLY A 94 -5.63 -5.48 -14.77
C GLY A 94 -6.85 -5.65 -15.66
N ALA A 95 -6.69 -5.94 -16.96
CA ALA A 95 -7.77 -5.99 -17.93
C ALA A 95 -8.96 -6.88 -17.52
N PRO A 96 -8.77 -8.07 -16.93
CA PRO A 96 -9.90 -8.90 -16.49
C PRO A 96 -10.74 -8.26 -15.37
N MET A 97 -10.16 -7.35 -14.57
CA MET A 97 -10.85 -6.66 -13.46
C MET A 97 -11.71 -5.49 -13.95
N VAL A 98 -11.30 -4.86 -15.07
CA VAL A 98 -11.93 -3.61 -15.55
C VAL A 98 -12.85 -3.83 -16.75
N LYS A 99 -12.80 -5.01 -17.38
CA LYS A 99 -13.56 -5.32 -18.62
C LYS A 99 -15.06 -5.12 -18.45
N GLY A 100 -15.62 -4.25 -19.30
CA GLY A 100 -17.06 -3.96 -19.30
C GLY A 100 -17.57 -3.17 -18.08
N GLY A 101 -16.67 -2.68 -17.23
CA GLY A 101 -17.03 -1.90 -16.08
C GLY A 101 -17.36 -0.44 -16.40
N GLN A 102 -18.02 0.23 -15.47
CA GLN A 102 -18.39 1.64 -15.57
C GLN A 102 -17.45 2.51 -14.73
N VAL A 103 -17.07 3.67 -15.26
CA VAL A 103 -16.18 4.61 -14.57
C VAL A 103 -16.93 5.41 -13.52
N GLN A 104 -16.38 5.45 -12.31
CA GLN A 104 -16.79 6.36 -11.25
C GLN A 104 -15.56 7.07 -10.69
N LEU A 105 -15.45 8.38 -10.87
CA LEU A 105 -14.41 9.15 -10.19
C LEU A 105 -14.70 9.19 -8.69
N ASN A 106 -13.69 8.88 -7.87
CA ASN A 106 -13.80 8.83 -6.43
C ASN A 106 -13.24 10.09 -5.77
N ALA A 107 -12.01 10.49 -6.12
CA ALA A 107 -11.38 11.67 -5.55
C ALA A 107 -10.36 12.29 -6.52
N LEU A 108 -10.22 13.62 -6.44
CA LEU A 108 -9.25 14.41 -7.17
C LEU A 108 -8.46 15.25 -6.16
N TYR A 109 -7.14 15.21 -6.27
CA TYR A 109 -6.22 16.00 -5.49
C TYR A 109 -5.26 16.73 -6.43
N GLN A 110 -5.18 18.06 -6.31
CA GLN A 110 -4.17 18.86 -6.98
C GLN A 110 -3.03 19.14 -6.00
N LEU A 111 -1.81 18.85 -6.42
CA LEU A 111 -0.61 18.89 -5.60
C LEU A 111 0.33 19.94 -6.18
N ASP A 112 0.63 20.98 -5.43
CA ASP A 112 1.53 22.03 -5.86
C ASP A 112 2.88 21.88 -5.13
N ALA A 113 3.91 21.55 -5.91
CA ALA A 113 5.30 21.43 -5.48
C ALA A 113 6.20 22.45 -6.21
N THR A 114 5.64 23.53 -6.76
CA THR A 114 6.40 24.54 -7.52
C THR A 114 7.40 25.30 -6.66
N ALA A 115 7.19 25.33 -5.36
CA ALA A 115 8.10 25.98 -4.42
C ALA A 115 9.36 25.16 -4.11
N LEU A 116 9.42 23.88 -4.52
CA LEU A 116 10.65 23.10 -4.40
C LEU A 116 11.73 23.67 -5.32
N THR A 117 12.97 23.70 -4.83
CA THR A 117 14.14 24.16 -5.62
C THR A 117 14.88 23.01 -6.28
N SER A 118 14.66 21.79 -5.84
CA SER A 118 15.26 20.54 -6.37
C SER A 118 14.33 19.36 -6.05
N PRO A 119 14.50 18.19 -6.71
CA PRO A 119 13.77 16.99 -6.37
C PRO A 119 13.95 16.65 -4.89
N SER A 120 12.83 16.47 -4.17
CA SER A 120 12.83 16.25 -2.71
C SER A 120 11.71 15.30 -2.29
N ASP A 121 11.92 14.60 -1.17
CA ASP A 121 10.86 13.85 -0.52
C ASP A 121 9.83 14.84 0.04
N THR A 122 8.59 14.68 -0.37
CA THR A 122 7.54 15.68 -0.16
C THR A 122 6.28 15.02 0.37
N GLN A 123 5.68 15.64 1.38
CA GLN A 123 4.38 15.25 1.91
C GLN A 123 3.35 16.34 1.64
N PHE A 124 2.18 15.91 1.15
CA PHE A 124 1.02 16.76 0.94
C PHE A 124 -0.05 16.38 1.95
N PHE A 125 -0.50 17.35 2.72
CA PHE A 125 -1.59 17.20 3.68
C PHE A 125 -2.86 17.75 3.05
N CYS A 126 -3.75 16.85 2.61
CA CYS A 126 -4.99 17.22 1.96
C CYS A 126 -6.11 17.27 3.01
N SER A 127 -6.65 18.44 3.27
CA SER A 127 -7.73 18.66 4.23
C SER A 127 -9.01 19.04 3.50
N ASN A 128 -10.15 18.79 4.12
CA ASN A 128 -11.43 19.30 3.62
C ASN A 128 -11.63 20.78 4.03
N ALA A 129 -12.71 21.39 3.56
CA ALA A 129 -13.04 22.78 3.85
C ALA A 129 -13.17 23.11 5.35
N ASN A 130 -13.40 22.10 6.21
CA ASN A 130 -13.43 22.26 7.67
C ASN A 130 -12.05 22.12 8.31
N GLY A 131 -10.98 21.99 7.52
CA GLY A 131 -9.60 21.81 7.98
C GLY A 131 -9.28 20.40 8.49
N SER A 132 -10.22 19.44 8.43
CA SER A 132 -9.95 18.06 8.83
C SER A 132 -9.11 17.36 7.77
N LEU A 133 -8.00 16.74 8.20
CA LEU A 133 -7.14 15.95 7.33
C LEU A 133 -7.94 14.78 6.72
N THR A 134 -7.93 14.69 5.41
CA THR A 134 -8.57 13.60 4.67
C THR A 134 -7.58 12.55 4.25
N VAL A 135 -6.47 12.96 3.66
CA VAL A 135 -5.38 12.08 3.24
C VAL A 135 -4.03 12.78 3.36
N THR A 136 -2.97 11.98 3.55
CA THR A 136 -1.57 12.37 3.38
C THR A 136 -1.02 11.65 2.18
N ILE A 137 -0.39 12.39 1.26
CA ILE A 137 0.25 11.85 0.07
C ILE A 137 1.75 12.08 0.20
N SER A 138 2.56 11.02 0.21
CA SER A 138 4.01 11.07 0.41
C SER A 138 4.73 10.64 -0.86
N MET A 139 5.42 11.56 -1.53
CA MET A 139 6.13 11.30 -2.77
C MET A 139 7.64 11.47 -2.56
N ARG A 140 8.42 10.51 -3.06
CA ARG A 140 9.89 10.54 -2.96
C ARG A 140 10.50 11.20 -4.16
N SER A 141 11.56 11.99 -3.92
CA SER A 141 12.36 12.65 -4.95
C SER A 141 11.50 13.38 -5.99
N LEU A 142 10.42 14.03 -5.52
CA LEU A 142 9.48 14.73 -6.38
C LEU A 142 10.13 15.99 -6.96
N PRO A 143 10.21 16.15 -8.29
CA PRO A 143 10.68 17.40 -8.91
C PRO A 143 9.75 18.57 -8.61
N PRO A 144 10.25 19.82 -8.69
CA PRO A 144 9.39 21.01 -8.68
C PRO A 144 8.34 20.95 -9.79
N GLY A 145 7.07 21.27 -9.46
CA GLY A 145 6.00 21.24 -10.46
C GLY A 145 4.61 21.14 -9.87
N LYS A 146 3.63 21.08 -10.75
CA LYS A 146 2.22 20.79 -10.38
C LYS A 146 1.89 19.37 -10.75
N TYR A 147 1.22 18.69 -9.84
CA TYR A 147 0.82 17.30 -9.97
C TYR A 147 -0.65 17.13 -9.62
N ALA A 148 -1.21 15.98 -9.97
CA ALA A 148 -2.53 15.58 -9.50
C ALA A 148 -2.52 14.08 -9.18
N LEU A 149 -3.27 13.70 -8.14
CA LEU A 149 -3.66 12.32 -7.88
C LEU A 149 -5.15 12.18 -8.17
N ILE A 150 -5.48 11.29 -9.08
CA ILE A 150 -6.86 10.96 -9.44
C ILE A 150 -7.14 9.54 -8.99
N LEU A 151 -8.20 9.36 -8.20
CA LEU A 151 -8.70 8.06 -7.78
C LEU A 151 -10.01 7.78 -8.49
N ALA A 152 -10.09 6.63 -9.15
CA ALA A 152 -11.29 6.18 -9.86
C ALA A 152 -11.63 4.74 -9.48
N TYR A 153 -12.93 4.44 -9.46
CA TYR A 153 -13.46 3.09 -9.35
C TYR A 153 -13.95 2.61 -10.71
N VAL A 154 -13.76 1.34 -10.97
CA VAL A 154 -14.46 0.64 -12.03
C VAL A 154 -15.54 -0.21 -11.38
N LEU A 155 -16.79 0.08 -11.71
CA LEU A 155 -17.94 -0.62 -11.17
C LEU A 155 -18.26 -1.82 -12.07
N GLY A 156 -18.40 -2.99 -11.47
CA GLY A 156 -18.84 -4.19 -12.16
C GLY A 156 -20.34 -4.19 -12.47
N SER A 157 -20.84 -5.27 -13.04
CA SER A 157 -22.27 -5.46 -13.28
C SER A 157 -23.03 -5.56 -11.97
N SER A 158 -24.20 -4.91 -11.89
CA SER A 158 -25.08 -5.01 -10.74
C SER A 158 -25.59 -6.45 -10.57
N THR A 159 -25.51 -6.96 -9.35
CA THR A 159 -26.15 -8.23 -8.98
C THR A 159 -27.63 -7.96 -8.69
N PRO A 160 -28.57 -8.80 -9.17
CA PRO A 160 -29.99 -8.65 -8.81
C PRO A 160 -30.18 -8.58 -7.29
N GLY A 161 -30.84 -7.51 -6.81
CA GLY A 161 -31.08 -7.27 -5.37
C GLY A 161 -29.99 -6.47 -4.66
N SER A 162 -28.88 -6.12 -5.31
CA SER A 162 -27.87 -5.22 -4.75
C SER A 162 -28.26 -3.76 -4.94
N ALA A 163 -28.11 -2.94 -3.90
CA ALA A 163 -28.40 -1.50 -3.93
C ALA A 163 -27.42 -0.71 -4.82
N SER A 164 -26.20 -1.24 -5.02
CA SER A 164 -25.16 -0.60 -5.84
C SER A 164 -24.31 -1.66 -6.54
N PRO A 165 -23.75 -1.37 -7.74
CA PRO A 165 -22.81 -2.26 -8.38
C PRO A 165 -21.53 -2.37 -7.54
N PRO A 166 -20.90 -3.56 -7.49
CA PRO A 166 -19.65 -3.74 -6.75
C PRO A 166 -18.51 -2.99 -7.42
N VAL A 167 -17.57 -2.49 -6.63
CA VAL A 167 -16.30 -1.97 -7.14
C VAL A 167 -15.43 -3.15 -7.58
N SER A 168 -15.25 -3.34 -8.88
CA SER A 168 -14.44 -4.43 -9.43
C SER A 168 -12.95 -4.12 -9.39
N ALA A 169 -12.57 -2.84 -9.61
CA ALA A 169 -11.20 -2.37 -9.56
C ALA A 169 -11.10 -0.92 -9.05
N GLN A 170 -9.95 -0.59 -8.53
CA GLN A 170 -9.53 0.76 -8.17
C GLN A 170 -8.38 1.16 -9.08
N LEU A 171 -8.48 2.35 -9.67
CA LEU A 171 -7.41 2.96 -10.43
C LEU A 171 -6.93 4.22 -9.71
N ALA A 172 -5.63 4.43 -9.76
CA ALA A 172 -5.03 5.70 -9.37
C ALA A 172 -4.09 6.17 -10.47
N PHE A 173 -4.18 7.45 -10.81
CA PHE A 173 -3.30 8.10 -11.76
C PHE A 173 -2.54 9.22 -11.05
N ILE A 174 -1.21 9.20 -11.14
CA ILE A 174 -0.40 10.38 -10.89
C ILE A 174 -0.23 11.08 -12.21
N LEU A 175 -0.63 12.35 -12.24
CA LEU A 175 -0.42 13.22 -13.38
C LEU A 175 0.57 14.31 -13.01
N GLY A 176 1.37 14.75 -14.00
CA GLY A 176 2.18 15.97 -13.93
C GLY A 176 1.72 16.96 -14.98
N LEU A 177 1.76 18.25 -14.66
CA LEU A 177 1.44 19.31 -15.60
C LEU A 177 2.68 19.61 -16.47
N ASP A 178 2.59 19.30 -17.75
CA ASP A 178 3.62 19.59 -18.76
C ASP A 178 3.09 20.65 -19.74
N GLY A 179 3.61 21.85 -19.64
CA GLY A 179 3.01 23.03 -20.27
C GLY A 179 1.58 23.27 -19.74
N ASN A 180 0.58 23.09 -20.61
CA ASN A 180 -0.84 23.23 -20.26
C ASN A 180 -1.60 21.90 -20.26
N ALA A 181 -0.89 20.77 -20.37
CA ALA A 181 -1.50 19.45 -20.46
C ALA A 181 -1.15 18.58 -19.24
N TRP A 182 -2.15 17.91 -18.69
CA TRP A 182 -1.96 16.88 -17.68
C TRP A 182 -1.49 15.59 -18.36
N LYS A 183 -0.34 15.07 -17.95
CA LYS A 183 0.28 13.89 -18.51
C LYS A 183 0.53 12.84 -17.43
N ILE A 184 0.49 11.56 -17.80
CA ILE A 184 0.64 10.42 -16.92
C ILE A 184 2.06 10.35 -16.38
N GLY A 185 2.23 10.39 -15.06
CA GLY A 185 3.44 10.09 -14.32
C GLY A 185 3.42 8.69 -13.68
N GLY A 186 2.24 8.08 -13.56
CA GLY A 186 2.08 6.73 -13.04
C GLY A 186 0.64 6.23 -13.10
N VAL A 187 0.48 4.92 -13.29
CA VAL A 187 -0.80 4.21 -13.31
C VAL A 187 -0.74 3.07 -12.31
N PHE A 188 -1.74 2.99 -11.44
CA PHE A 188 -1.87 1.96 -10.44
C PHE A 188 -3.25 1.34 -10.57
N LEU A 189 -3.30 0.01 -10.49
CA LEU A 189 -4.54 -0.74 -10.59
C LEU A 189 -4.56 -1.83 -9.53
N ARG A 190 -5.65 -1.88 -8.76
CA ARG A 190 -5.87 -2.88 -7.71
C ARG A 190 -7.28 -3.43 -7.79
N PRO A 191 -7.53 -4.68 -7.37
CA PRO A 191 -8.89 -5.17 -7.25
C PRO A 191 -9.66 -4.36 -6.20
N GLY A 192 -10.96 -4.21 -6.40
CA GLY A 192 -11.86 -3.61 -5.41
C GLY A 192 -12.44 -4.64 -4.43
N MET A 193 -12.33 -5.93 -4.79
CA MET A 193 -12.86 -7.07 -4.02
C MET A 193 -11.97 -8.29 -4.20
N LEU A 194 -11.95 -9.16 -3.17
CA LEU A 194 -11.44 -10.54 -3.24
C LEU A 194 -12.53 -11.46 -2.68
N ASP A 195 -12.72 -12.63 -3.28
CA ASP A 195 -13.73 -13.63 -2.87
C ASP A 195 -15.15 -13.04 -2.67
N GLY A 196 -15.51 -12.01 -3.45
CA GLY A 196 -16.81 -11.36 -3.37
C GLY A 196 -16.95 -10.36 -2.21
N HIS A 197 -15.88 -10.03 -1.50
CA HIS A 197 -15.86 -9.12 -0.36
C HIS A 197 -14.93 -7.93 -0.58
N ASP A 198 -15.36 -6.75 -0.11
CA ASP A 198 -14.57 -5.53 -0.15
C ASP A 198 -13.62 -5.39 1.06
N GLY A 199 -12.79 -4.35 1.05
CA GLY A 199 -11.84 -4.10 2.12
C GLY A 199 -12.49 -3.75 3.46
N VAL A 200 -13.70 -3.17 3.47
CA VAL A 200 -14.42 -2.86 4.73
C VAL A 200 -14.91 -4.13 5.38
N TRP A 201 -15.43 -5.07 4.59
CA TRP A 201 -15.82 -6.39 5.09
C TRP A 201 -14.63 -7.13 5.71
N TYR A 202 -13.45 -7.16 5.04
CA TYR A 202 -12.26 -7.79 5.59
C TYR A 202 -11.78 -7.10 6.88
N TRP A 203 -11.89 -5.78 6.99
CA TRP A 203 -11.56 -5.07 8.21
C TRP A 203 -12.48 -5.44 9.38
N GLN A 204 -13.78 -5.54 9.13
CA GLN A 204 -14.75 -6.00 10.14
C GLN A 204 -14.46 -7.45 10.54
N ARG A 205 -14.22 -8.31 9.54
CA ARG A 205 -13.87 -9.72 9.77
C ARG A 205 -12.59 -9.86 10.60
N ALA A 206 -11.56 -9.07 10.33
CA ALA A 206 -10.32 -9.06 11.09
C ALA A 206 -10.56 -8.76 12.58
N ARG A 207 -11.42 -7.78 12.89
CA ARG A 207 -11.81 -7.45 14.28
C ARG A 207 -12.52 -8.60 14.99
N GLU A 208 -13.41 -9.30 14.29
CA GLU A 208 -14.10 -10.47 14.83
C GLU A 208 -13.12 -11.59 15.15
N LEU A 209 -12.22 -11.89 14.21
CA LEU A 209 -11.19 -12.91 14.37
C LEU A 209 -10.21 -12.58 15.51
N ALA A 210 -9.81 -11.30 15.63
CA ALA A 210 -8.97 -10.85 16.73
C ALA A 210 -9.66 -11.03 18.10
N LYS A 211 -10.95 -10.71 18.20
CA LYS A 211 -11.75 -10.96 19.41
C LYS A 211 -11.87 -12.44 19.74
N ALA A 212 -11.88 -13.31 18.74
CA ALA A 212 -11.92 -14.75 18.89
C ALA A 212 -10.52 -15.37 19.15
N ASN A 213 -9.47 -14.55 19.29
CA ASN A 213 -8.08 -14.98 19.47
C ASN A 213 -7.54 -15.84 18.30
N LEU A 214 -8.04 -15.66 17.10
CA LEU A 214 -7.58 -16.31 15.88
C LEU A 214 -6.54 -15.41 15.18
N ALA A 215 -5.38 -15.25 15.83
CA ALA A 215 -4.38 -14.23 15.53
C ALA A 215 -3.92 -14.20 14.06
N TRP A 216 -3.58 -15.36 13.50
CA TRP A 216 -3.12 -15.46 12.11
C TRP A 216 -4.22 -15.08 11.12
N SER A 217 -5.43 -15.59 11.31
CA SER A 217 -6.56 -15.24 10.46
C SER A 217 -6.93 -13.76 10.58
N ALA A 218 -6.85 -13.18 11.78
CA ALA A 218 -7.07 -11.76 12.00
C ALA A 218 -6.02 -10.91 11.29
N TRP A 219 -4.74 -11.25 11.44
CA TRP A 219 -3.62 -10.55 10.83
C TRP A 219 -3.75 -10.46 9.31
N PHE A 220 -3.95 -11.62 8.66
CA PHE A 220 -4.07 -11.66 7.20
C PHE A 220 -5.38 -11.04 6.70
N SER A 221 -6.46 -11.06 7.48
CA SER A 221 -7.67 -10.32 7.14
C SER A 221 -7.45 -8.81 7.21
N TYR A 222 -6.65 -8.29 8.15
CA TYR A 222 -6.20 -6.90 8.15
C TYR A 222 -5.32 -6.59 6.94
N GLU A 223 -4.40 -7.47 6.57
CA GLU A 223 -3.59 -7.33 5.35
C GLU A 223 -4.46 -7.25 4.09
N THR A 224 -5.45 -8.13 3.98
CA THR A 224 -6.41 -8.14 2.88
C THR A 224 -7.23 -6.85 2.86
N ALA A 225 -7.71 -6.39 4.01
CA ALA A 225 -8.41 -5.11 4.13
C ALA A 225 -7.54 -3.95 3.65
N ARG A 226 -6.28 -3.89 4.10
CA ARG A 226 -5.33 -2.86 3.69
C ARG A 226 -5.07 -2.90 2.18
N TYR A 227 -4.84 -4.09 1.63
CA TYR A 227 -4.61 -4.27 0.19
C TYR A 227 -5.76 -3.73 -0.66
N LEU A 228 -7.01 -3.93 -0.21
CA LEU A 228 -8.22 -3.48 -0.89
C LEU A 228 -8.59 -2.02 -0.62
N LEU A 229 -8.20 -1.44 0.53
CA LEU A 229 -8.57 -0.07 0.91
C LEU A 229 -7.51 0.98 0.54
N VAL A 230 -6.25 0.56 0.32
CA VAL A 230 -5.16 1.47 -0.05
C VAL A 230 -5.03 1.50 -1.57
N PRO A 231 -5.45 2.57 -2.25
CA PRO A 231 -5.38 2.64 -3.71
C PRO A 231 -3.93 2.72 -4.21
N VAL A 232 -3.04 3.36 -3.44
CA VAL A 232 -1.60 3.49 -3.73
C VAL A 232 -0.80 3.54 -2.42
N ASP A 233 0.41 2.97 -2.41
CA ASP A 233 1.21 2.81 -1.19
C ASP A 233 1.72 4.12 -0.58
N PHE A 234 1.72 5.19 -1.34
CA PHE A 234 2.15 6.53 -0.90
C PHE A 234 0.99 7.40 -0.39
N LEU A 235 -0.22 6.84 -0.25
CA LEU A 235 -1.38 7.51 0.33
C LEU A 235 -1.71 6.89 1.69
N SER A 236 -1.89 7.74 2.69
CA SER A 236 -2.45 7.38 3.99
C SER A 236 -3.68 8.24 4.33
N SER A 237 -4.45 7.79 5.30
CA SER A 237 -5.56 8.54 5.88
C SER A 237 -5.74 8.12 7.34
N PRO A 238 -6.44 8.92 8.16
CA PRO A 238 -6.71 8.54 9.55
C PRO A 238 -7.35 7.15 9.71
N ASN A 239 -8.21 6.74 8.76
CA ASN A 239 -8.81 5.41 8.78
C ASN A 239 -7.80 4.30 8.42
N LEU A 240 -6.92 4.53 7.45
CA LEU A 240 -5.87 3.57 7.09
C LEU A 240 -4.82 3.44 8.19
N GLU A 241 -4.49 4.53 8.88
CA GLU A 241 -3.62 4.51 10.06
C GLU A 241 -4.26 3.71 11.20
N LYS A 242 -5.56 3.93 11.45
CA LYS A 242 -6.32 3.14 12.43
C LYS A 242 -6.32 1.65 12.10
N LEU A 243 -6.52 1.29 10.83
CA LEU A 243 -6.44 -0.11 10.39
C LEU A 243 -5.06 -0.70 10.70
N GLY A 244 -3.98 0.01 10.38
CA GLY A 244 -2.61 -0.41 10.69
C GLY A 244 -2.34 -0.54 12.20
N GLN A 245 -2.87 0.38 13.01
CA GLN A 245 -2.77 0.31 14.47
C GLN A 245 -3.52 -0.90 15.04
N GLU A 246 -4.73 -1.18 14.55
CA GLU A 246 -5.50 -2.37 14.96
C GLU A 246 -4.77 -3.66 14.58
N GLN A 247 -4.19 -3.73 13.38
CA GLN A 247 -3.36 -4.87 12.96
C GLN A 247 -2.16 -5.07 13.88
N ALA A 248 -1.44 -3.99 14.20
CA ALA A 248 -0.26 -4.05 15.08
C ALA A 248 -0.57 -4.49 16.53
N GLN A 249 -1.84 -4.39 16.96
CA GLN A 249 -2.29 -4.84 18.27
C GLN A 249 -2.64 -6.34 18.33
N VAL A 250 -2.62 -7.05 17.19
CA VAL A 250 -2.88 -8.50 17.15
C VAL A 250 -1.70 -9.23 17.79
N LYS A 251 -1.93 -9.78 19.00
CA LYS A 251 -0.93 -10.58 19.73
C LYS A 251 -0.72 -11.92 19.03
N ASP A 252 0.45 -12.52 19.20
CA ASP A 252 0.81 -13.81 18.61
C ASP A 252 0.64 -13.81 17.07
N SER A 253 0.83 -12.64 16.46
CA SER A 253 0.71 -12.46 15.01
C SER A 253 1.87 -13.12 14.28
N PRO A 254 1.69 -13.46 12.99
CA PRO A 254 2.78 -14.01 12.19
C PRO A 254 3.97 -13.04 12.04
N ALA A 255 3.78 -11.72 12.19
CA ALA A 255 4.84 -10.74 12.06
C ALA A 255 6.01 -10.95 13.04
N GLU A 256 5.73 -11.51 14.21
CA GLU A 256 6.72 -11.77 15.27
C GLU A 256 7.28 -13.20 15.24
N ALA A 257 6.73 -14.05 14.36
CA ALA A 257 6.97 -15.50 14.40
C ALA A 257 8.05 -15.98 13.40
N TYR A 258 8.53 -15.16 12.47
CA TYR A 258 9.45 -15.63 11.44
C TYR A 258 10.93 -15.61 11.84
N PRO A 259 11.70 -16.64 11.46
CA PRO A 259 11.27 -17.87 10.79
C PRO A 259 10.41 -18.75 11.72
N TYR A 260 9.26 -19.20 11.22
CA TYR A 260 8.29 -20.00 11.98
C TYR A 260 8.55 -21.49 11.78
N SER A 261 8.66 -22.25 12.88
CA SER A 261 8.91 -23.69 12.84
C SER A 261 7.60 -24.47 12.99
N VAL A 262 7.30 -25.33 12.01
CA VAL A 262 6.08 -26.14 11.99
C VAL A 262 6.43 -27.61 12.10
N PRO A 263 6.03 -28.29 13.20
CA PRO A 263 6.27 -29.73 13.35
C PRO A 263 5.37 -30.54 12.41
N ASP A 264 5.93 -31.63 11.86
CA ASP A 264 5.26 -32.58 11.00
C ASP A 264 5.80 -34.00 11.27
N GLY A 265 5.27 -34.64 12.28
CA GLY A 265 5.78 -35.90 12.79
C GLY A 265 7.22 -35.77 13.31
N ALA A 266 8.15 -36.54 12.77
CA ALA A 266 9.58 -36.47 13.11
C ALA A 266 10.32 -35.30 12.41
N ARG A 267 9.67 -34.59 11.49
CA ARG A 267 10.24 -33.47 10.73
C ARG A 267 9.73 -32.15 11.27
N THR A 268 10.51 -31.10 11.10
CA THR A 268 10.11 -29.71 11.34
C THR A 268 10.36 -28.92 10.08
N TRP A 269 9.33 -28.22 9.59
CA TRP A 269 9.45 -27.30 8.47
C TRP A 269 9.76 -25.90 8.97
N LYS A 270 10.66 -25.21 8.28
CA LYS A 270 10.98 -23.83 8.56
C LYS A 270 10.27 -22.95 7.53
N ILE A 271 9.39 -22.10 8.01
CA ILE A 271 8.61 -21.15 7.20
C ILE A 271 9.29 -19.80 7.29
N ASP A 272 9.80 -19.31 6.16
CA ASP A 272 10.52 -18.04 6.09
C ASP A 272 9.56 -16.84 6.08
N SER A 273 8.38 -17.00 5.48
CA SER A 273 7.32 -15.99 5.49
C SER A 273 5.97 -16.58 5.08
N VAL A 274 4.89 -15.93 5.53
CA VAL A 274 3.55 -16.06 4.95
C VAL A 274 3.07 -14.65 4.65
N ARG A 275 2.46 -14.45 3.48
CA ARG A 275 1.97 -13.15 3.02
C ARG A 275 0.69 -13.32 2.21
N LEU A 276 -0.12 -12.27 2.10
CA LEU A 276 -1.25 -12.25 1.19
C LEU A 276 -0.78 -12.40 -0.26
N ASP A 277 -1.44 -13.25 -1.02
CA ASP A 277 -1.36 -13.34 -2.48
C ASP A 277 -2.75 -13.12 -3.08
N ALA A 278 -2.88 -12.10 -3.90
CA ALA A 278 -4.13 -11.74 -4.56
C ALA A 278 -4.03 -11.87 -6.09
N SER A 279 -3.02 -12.57 -6.60
CA SER A 279 -2.71 -12.66 -8.03
C SER A 279 -3.83 -13.33 -8.83
N LEU A 280 -4.56 -14.28 -8.23
CA LEU A 280 -5.74 -14.92 -8.84
C LEU A 280 -7.07 -14.24 -8.50
N ARG A 281 -7.04 -13.04 -7.93
CA ARG A 281 -8.22 -12.29 -7.44
C ARG A 281 -8.99 -13.01 -6.33
N GLN A 282 -8.29 -13.83 -5.59
CA GLN A 282 -8.75 -14.54 -4.41
C GLN A 282 -7.83 -14.19 -3.24
N ALA A 283 -8.34 -14.32 -2.03
CA ALA A 283 -7.52 -14.09 -0.84
C ALA A 283 -6.77 -15.38 -0.52
N ASP A 284 -5.65 -15.57 -1.20
CA ASP A 284 -4.71 -16.66 -0.97
C ASP A 284 -3.57 -16.22 -0.05
N LEU A 285 -2.89 -17.19 0.56
CA LEU A 285 -1.67 -16.93 1.33
C LEU A 285 -0.49 -17.63 0.68
N ALA A 286 0.58 -16.89 0.41
CA ALA A 286 1.84 -17.41 -0.09
C ALA A 286 2.75 -17.81 1.07
N VAL A 287 3.02 -19.11 1.20
CA VAL A 287 3.90 -19.71 2.20
C VAL A 287 5.27 -19.93 1.56
N THR A 288 6.28 -19.21 2.02
CA THR A 288 7.68 -19.43 1.64
C THR A 288 8.35 -20.30 2.71
N TYR A 289 8.94 -21.41 2.31
CA TYR A 289 9.56 -22.37 3.22
C TYR A 289 10.96 -22.79 2.75
N GLU A 290 11.84 -23.16 3.68
CA GLU A 290 13.16 -23.69 3.38
C GLU A 290 13.03 -25.12 2.82
N SER A 291 13.37 -25.31 1.53
CA SER A 291 13.28 -26.63 0.86
C SER A 291 14.40 -27.56 1.31
N THR A 292 14.11 -28.86 1.37
CA THR A 292 15.11 -29.90 1.69
C THR A 292 16.15 -30.13 0.58
N GLY A 293 16.05 -29.38 -0.51
CA GLY A 293 16.98 -29.50 -1.63
C GLY A 293 16.51 -30.46 -2.74
N VAL A 294 15.28 -30.93 -2.67
CA VAL A 294 14.67 -31.78 -3.72
C VAL A 294 14.60 -31.01 -5.03
N THR A 295 15.04 -31.63 -6.12
CA THR A 295 15.04 -31.04 -7.48
C THR A 295 14.03 -31.66 -8.42
N ASP A 296 13.61 -32.90 -8.14
CA ASP A 296 12.56 -33.56 -8.91
C ASP A 296 11.20 -32.85 -8.73
N PRO A 297 10.51 -32.46 -9.82
CA PRO A 297 9.27 -31.70 -9.71
C PRO A 297 8.12 -32.44 -8.97
N ALA A 298 8.04 -33.76 -9.07
CA ALA A 298 6.99 -34.52 -8.38
C ALA A 298 7.29 -34.62 -6.88
N ALA A 299 8.54 -34.86 -6.51
CA ALA A 299 8.98 -34.89 -5.13
C ALA A 299 8.87 -33.48 -4.48
N LEU A 300 9.16 -32.41 -5.24
CA LEU A 300 8.99 -31.03 -4.76
C LEU A 300 7.52 -30.67 -4.49
N ARG A 301 6.60 -31.13 -5.33
CA ARG A 301 5.15 -30.97 -5.09
C ARG A 301 4.69 -31.74 -3.86
N THR A 302 5.22 -32.96 -3.65
CA THR A 302 4.94 -33.75 -2.46
C THR A 302 5.43 -33.04 -1.19
N GLU A 303 6.65 -32.48 -1.23
CA GLU A 303 7.22 -31.68 -0.18
C GLU A 303 6.34 -30.45 0.12
N ALA A 304 5.99 -29.69 -0.92
CA ALA A 304 5.13 -28.50 -0.80
C ALA A 304 3.77 -28.85 -0.17
N THR A 305 3.12 -29.95 -0.61
CA THR A 305 1.85 -30.40 -0.02
C THR A 305 1.98 -30.72 1.47
N ALA A 306 3.08 -31.39 1.88
CA ALA A 306 3.34 -31.68 3.28
C ALA A 306 3.52 -30.41 4.11
N VAL A 307 4.25 -29.41 3.59
CA VAL A 307 4.44 -28.11 4.21
C VAL A 307 3.10 -27.39 4.40
N LEU A 308 2.29 -27.27 3.34
CA LEU A 308 0.98 -26.59 3.42
C LEU A 308 0.05 -27.29 4.42
N SER A 309 0.03 -28.62 4.42
CA SER A 309 -0.75 -29.41 5.40
C SER A 309 -0.28 -29.16 6.83
N ALA A 310 1.04 -29.10 7.05
CA ALA A 310 1.61 -28.81 8.38
C ALA A 310 1.22 -27.39 8.85
N VAL A 311 1.30 -26.40 7.98
CA VAL A 311 0.86 -25.03 8.28
C VAL A 311 -0.61 -24.98 8.68
N LEU A 312 -1.49 -25.66 7.94
CA LEU A 312 -2.92 -25.70 8.28
C LEU A 312 -3.25 -26.48 9.56
N ARG A 313 -2.45 -27.51 9.90
CA ARG A 313 -2.58 -28.18 11.20
C ARG A 313 -2.17 -27.26 12.36
N ALA A 314 -1.13 -26.46 12.17
CA ALA A 314 -0.68 -25.48 13.15
C ALA A 314 -1.62 -24.26 13.25
N GLN A 315 -2.25 -23.87 12.14
CA GLN A 315 -3.12 -22.70 12.04
C GLN A 315 -4.46 -23.06 11.36
N PRO A 316 -5.31 -23.88 11.97
CA PRO A 316 -6.51 -24.45 11.33
C PRO A 316 -7.56 -23.40 10.94
N SER A 317 -7.58 -22.25 11.61
CA SER A 317 -8.49 -21.15 11.31
C SER A 317 -8.27 -20.54 9.93
N LEU A 318 -7.08 -20.68 9.33
CA LEU A 318 -6.80 -20.18 7.98
C LEU A 318 -7.71 -20.87 6.94
N ARG A 319 -8.01 -22.15 7.13
CA ARG A 319 -8.85 -22.95 6.21
C ARG A 319 -10.23 -22.34 5.96
N GLN A 320 -10.80 -21.66 6.94
CA GLN A 320 -12.16 -21.10 6.87
C GLN A 320 -12.18 -19.63 6.42
N ASN A 321 -11.01 -18.98 6.37
CA ASN A 321 -10.95 -17.54 6.16
C ASN A 321 -10.20 -17.13 4.89
N PHE A 322 -9.58 -18.09 4.18
CA PHE A 322 -8.84 -17.83 2.95
C PHE A 322 -9.18 -18.88 1.91
N HIS A 323 -8.98 -18.53 0.62
CA HIS A 323 -9.33 -19.41 -0.48
C HIS A 323 -8.32 -20.55 -0.64
N GLY A 324 -7.01 -20.25 -0.64
CA GLY A 324 -5.97 -21.23 -0.90
C GLY A 324 -4.61 -20.86 -0.31
N LEU A 325 -3.66 -21.78 -0.47
CA LEU A 325 -2.26 -21.56 -0.15
C LEU A 325 -1.36 -21.78 -1.38
N TRP A 326 -0.46 -20.82 -1.59
CA TRP A 326 0.67 -20.97 -2.49
C TRP A 326 1.88 -21.49 -1.72
N ALA A 327 2.62 -22.44 -2.32
CA ALA A 327 3.90 -22.89 -1.80
C ALA A 327 5.05 -22.31 -2.63
N TYR A 328 5.98 -21.64 -1.96
CA TYR A 328 7.23 -21.14 -2.52
C TYR A 328 8.40 -21.82 -1.83
N ALA A 329 9.15 -22.64 -2.58
CA ALA A 329 10.35 -23.30 -2.08
C ALA A 329 11.53 -22.32 -2.10
N SER A 330 12.12 -22.06 -0.93
CA SER A 330 13.31 -21.22 -0.78
C SER A 330 14.57 -22.09 -0.77
N ARG A 331 15.54 -21.69 -1.58
CA ARG A 331 16.87 -22.32 -1.62
C ARG A 331 17.90 -21.22 -1.82
N ASP A 332 18.93 -21.20 -0.98
CA ASP A 332 19.99 -20.19 -1.03
C ASP A 332 19.45 -18.75 -1.07
N GLY A 333 18.38 -18.48 -0.31
CA GLY A 333 17.73 -17.19 -0.25
C GLY A 333 16.87 -16.81 -1.46
N LYS A 334 16.68 -17.72 -2.43
CA LYS A 334 15.82 -17.53 -3.59
C LYS A 334 14.57 -18.38 -3.47
N ALA A 335 13.40 -17.75 -3.43
CA ALA A 335 12.11 -18.41 -3.42
C ALA A 335 11.61 -18.61 -4.86
N SER A 336 11.10 -19.81 -5.15
CA SER A 336 10.48 -20.16 -6.43
C SER A 336 9.09 -20.73 -6.19
N PRO A 337 8.07 -20.35 -6.98
CA PRO A 337 6.74 -20.91 -6.88
C PRO A 337 6.74 -22.40 -7.23
N VAL A 338 6.05 -23.20 -6.46
CA VAL A 338 5.90 -24.65 -6.69
C VAL A 338 4.49 -24.98 -7.13
N MET A 339 3.49 -24.56 -6.36
CA MET A 339 2.09 -24.84 -6.64
C MET A 339 1.18 -23.95 -5.80
N GLU A 340 -0.07 -23.84 -6.24
CA GLU A 340 -1.19 -23.34 -5.45
C GLU A 340 -2.17 -24.49 -5.22
N LEU A 341 -2.76 -24.52 -4.02
CA LEU A 341 -3.85 -25.44 -3.67
C LEU A 341 -4.97 -24.69 -2.96
N PRO A 342 -6.22 -24.83 -3.44
CA PRO A 342 -7.40 -24.42 -2.68
C PRO A 342 -7.45 -25.12 -1.32
N MET A 343 -7.95 -24.43 -0.29
CA MET A 343 -7.97 -24.96 1.10
C MET A 343 -8.61 -26.34 1.22
N GLY A 344 -9.64 -26.61 0.41
CA GLY A 344 -10.32 -27.91 0.40
C GLY A 344 -9.51 -29.07 -0.19
N GLN A 345 -8.42 -28.79 -0.92
CA GLN A 345 -7.56 -29.79 -1.54
C GLN A 345 -6.29 -30.08 -0.72
N ILE A 346 -6.03 -29.30 0.33
CA ILE A 346 -4.88 -29.51 1.20
C ILE A 346 -5.29 -30.54 2.28
N PRO A 347 -4.56 -31.66 2.41
CA PRO A 347 -4.88 -32.74 3.37
C PRO A 347 -4.94 -32.30 4.84
#